data_a158348e4f06964038248cb9c288c964
#
_entry.id   a158348e4f06964038248cb9c288c964
#
_cell.length_a   1.000
_cell.length_b   1.000
_cell.length_c   1.000
_cell.angle_alpha   90.00
_cell.angle_beta   90.00
_cell.angle_gamma   90.00
#
_symmetry.space_group_name_H-M   'P 1'
#
loop_
_entity.id
_entity.type
_entity.pdbx_description
1 polymer ?
#
loop_
_entity_poly.entity_id
_entity_poly.type
_entity_poly.pdbx_seq_one_letter_code
_entity_poly.pdbx_strand_id
1 'polypeptide(L)'
;MEIIPNVYMISGRVVNCYLIAEPDGLTLIDTGLASYEEKIREAILSLGRSIQDLKTIFLTHSDGDHVGSLAALKAASGAKVYASAIEAEAIEAGFPSREPNFSRLGKFLMRRMPGFFEFVPCKIDHILTPGDDLPVLERLWVVPTPGHTPGHISFYSASARILFAGDSVRSSRDELVCSTGPVTWDELEAQNSMRLQAAMRPRIVCVGHGKVVKNAVGKFPE
;
A
#
# COMPACT_ATOMS: atom_id res chain seq x y z
N MET A 1 -1.62 -3.55 15.51
CA MET A 1 -2.09 -4.96 15.72
C MET A 1 -1.15 -5.90 15.01
N GLU A 2 -0.59 -6.90 15.70
CA GLU A 2 0.26 -7.90 15.06
C GLU A 2 -0.56 -8.90 14.24
N ILE A 3 -0.13 -9.17 13.01
CA ILE A 3 -0.80 -10.07 12.05
C ILE A 3 -0.17 -11.47 12.11
N ILE A 4 1.15 -11.50 11.96
CA ILE A 4 2.07 -12.63 12.17
C ILE A 4 3.31 -12.08 12.89
N PRO A 5 4.22 -12.88 13.42
CA PRO A 5 5.43 -12.40 14.09
C PRO A 5 6.16 -11.34 13.26
N ASN A 6 6.45 -10.21 13.89
CA ASN A 6 7.14 -9.06 13.29
C ASN A 6 6.40 -8.31 12.15
N VAL A 7 5.14 -8.61 11.88
CA VAL A 7 4.32 -7.90 10.90
C VAL A 7 3.11 -7.27 11.57
N TYR A 8 3.04 -5.96 11.54
CA TYR A 8 2.04 -5.17 12.25
C TYR A 8 1.18 -4.35 11.29
N MET A 9 -0.12 -4.37 11.49
CA MET A 9 -1.04 -3.46 10.83
C MET A 9 -1.18 -2.19 11.67
N ILE A 10 -0.97 -1.05 11.04
CA ILE A 10 -1.28 0.29 11.55
C ILE A 10 -2.57 0.72 10.88
N SER A 11 -3.68 0.53 11.58
CA SER A 11 -5.01 0.77 11.04
C SER A 11 -5.50 2.17 11.40
N GLY A 12 -6.11 2.85 10.43
CA GLY A 12 -6.87 4.04 10.64
C GLY A 12 -8.37 3.85 10.38
N ARG A 13 -9.11 4.97 10.23
CA ARG A 13 -10.53 4.91 9.86
C ARG A 13 -10.74 4.57 8.40
N VAL A 14 -9.76 4.87 7.55
CA VAL A 14 -9.90 4.81 6.09
C VAL A 14 -8.95 3.77 5.51
N VAL A 15 -7.67 3.84 5.82
CA VAL A 15 -6.61 3.08 5.17
C VAL A 15 -5.72 2.37 6.19
N ASN A 16 -5.06 1.31 5.77
CA ASN A 16 -4.08 0.54 6.55
C ASN A 16 -2.68 0.72 5.98
N CYS A 17 -1.70 0.83 6.87
CA CYS A 17 -0.28 0.69 6.57
C CYS A 17 0.27 -0.55 7.28
N TYR A 18 1.38 -1.09 6.80
CA TYR A 18 1.94 -2.30 7.37
C TYR A 18 3.40 -2.08 7.72
N LEU A 19 3.76 -2.37 8.98
CA LEU A 19 5.11 -2.25 9.51
C LEU A 19 5.70 -3.65 9.68
N ILE A 20 6.87 -3.87 9.12
CA ILE A 20 7.65 -5.09 9.25
C ILE A 20 8.87 -4.77 10.09
N ALA A 21 9.06 -5.51 11.19
CA ALA A 21 10.12 -5.27 12.16
C ALA A 21 11.16 -6.39 12.08
N GLU A 22 12.31 -6.09 11.49
CA GLU A 22 13.45 -7.01 11.40
C GLU A 22 14.61 -6.53 12.27
N PRO A 23 15.59 -7.39 12.59
CA PRO A 23 16.69 -7.02 13.50
C PRO A 23 17.51 -5.81 13.01
N ASP A 24 17.69 -5.68 11.71
CA ASP A 24 18.49 -4.66 11.04
C ASP A 24 17.72 -3.37 10.70
N GLY A 25 16.39 -3.38 10.83
CA GLY A 25 15.58 -2.19 10.59
C GLY A 25 14.08 -2.44 10.47
N LEU A 26 13.38 -1.36 10.21
CA LEU A 26 11.93 -1.38 9.98
C LEU A 26 11.67 -1.10 8.49
N THR A 27 10.71 -1.83 7.94
CA THR A 27 10.14 -1.58 6.61
C THR A 27 8.68 -1.20 6.76
N LEU A 28 8.26 -0.13 6.10
CA LEU A 28 6.87 0.32 6.08
C LEU A 28 6.31 0.11 4.67
N ILE A 29 5.11 -0.45 4.57
CA ILE A 29 4.34 -0.55 3.32
C ILE A 29 3.18 0.42 3.42
N ASP A 30 3.17 1.42 2.53
CA ASP A 30 2.33 2.60 2.49
C ASP A 30 2.44 3.48 3.74
N THR A 31 2.04 4.74 3.63
CA THR A 31 2.23 5.73 4.69
C THR A 31 0.94 6.38 5.19
N GLY A 32 -0.20 5.98 4.62
CA GLY A 32 -1.49 6.50 5.02
C GLY A 32 -1.71 7.96 4.63
N LEU A 33 -2.76 8.55 5.20
CA LEU A 33 -3.05 9.99 5.10
C LEU A 33 -1.94 10.82 5.79
N ALA A 34 -1.86 12.11 5.49
CA ALA A 34 -0.93 13.04 6.15
C ALA A 34 -1.06 13.02 7.70
N SER A 35 -2.23 12.71 8.21
CA SER A 35 -2.47 12.58 9.66
C SER A 35 -1.96 11.26 10.27
N TYR A 36 -1.37 10.35 9.49
CA TYR A 36 -0.89 9.07 9.99
C TYR A 36 0.58 9.11 10.48
N GLU A 37 1.31 10.18 10.22
CA GLU A 37 2.70 10.32 10.67
C GLU A 37 2.86 9.99 12.15
N GLU A 38 2.09 10.65 13.01
CA GLU A 38 2.17 10.43 14.46
C GLU A 38 1.79 8.99 14.85
N LYS A 39 0.74 8.46 14.25
CA LYS A 39 0.31 7.08 14.50
C LYS A 39 1.39 6.05 14.10
N ILE A 40 2.11 6.29 13.00
CA ILE A 40 3.21 5.43 12.57
C ILE A 40 4.38 5.54 13.54
N ARG A 41 4.70 6.77 14.01
CA ARG A 41 5.73 7.00 15.05
C ARG A 41 5.38 6.29 16.36
N GLU A 42 4.13 6.41 16.82
CA GLU A 42 3.64 5.71 18.02
C GLU A 42 3.76 4.18 17.87
N ALA A 43 3.41 3.64 16.71
CA ALA A 43 3.56 2.22 16.44
C ALA A 43 5.02 1.77 16.49
N ILE A 44 5.94 2.53 15.93
CA ILE A 44 7.39 2.27 16.00
C ILE A 44 7.89 2.33 17.45
N LEU A 45 7.51 3.36 18.20
CA LEU A 45 7.87 3.52 19.60
C LEU A 45 7.32 2.37 20.47
N SER A 46 6.13 1.87 20.20
CA SER A 46 5.52 0.76 20.93
C SER A 46 6.29 -0.57 20.78
N LEU A 47 7.13 -0.69 19.76
CA LEU A 47 8.05 -1.80 19.54
C LEU A 47 9.43 -1.58 20.20
N GLY A 48 9.60 -0.50 20.98
CA GLY A 48 10.88 -0.13 21.56
C GLY A 48 11.91 0.37 20.53
N ARG A 49 11.43 0.81 19.36
CA ARG A 49 12.27 1.28 18.24
C ARG A 49 12.12 2.79 18.06
N SER A 50 13.04 3.38 17.32
CA SER A 50 13.02 4.82 16.97
C SER A 50 12.65 5.04 15.52
N ILE A 51 12.28 6.27 15.17
CA ILE A 51 11.95 6.60 13.77
C ILE A 51 13.18 6.42 12.86
N GLN A 52 14.40 6.54 13.38
CA GLN A 52 15.64 6.30 12.66
C GLN A 52 15.86 4.82 12.30
N ASP A 53 15.14 3.90 12.94
CA ASP A 53 15.14 2.48 12.59
C ASP A 53 14.29 2.18 11.34
N LEU A 54 13.42 3.10 10.92
CA LEU A 54 12.71 2.99 9.65
C LEU A 54 13.71 3.21 8.51
N LYS A 55 14.08 2.13 7.83
CA LYS A 55 15.09 2.13 6.75
C LYS A 55 14.47 2.15 5.36
N THR A 56 13.29 1.56 5.23
CA THR A 56 12.68 1.31 3.93
C THR A 56 11.19 1.64 3.95
N ILE A 57 10.72 2.31 2.90
CA ILE A 57 9.30 2.54 2.66
C ILE A 57 8.98 2.01 1.26
N PHE A 58 8.11 1.03 1.18
CA PHE A 58 7.55 0.52 -0.06
C PHE A 58 6.17 1.13 -0.30
N LEU A 59 5.90 1.56 -1.53
CA LEU A 59 4.62 2.15 -1.90
C LEU A 59 3.92 1.26 -2.91
N THR A 60 2.64 0.99 -2.65
CA THR A 60 1.81 0.23 -3.57
C THR A 60 1.36 1.07 -4.75
N HIS A 61 0.97 2.33 -4.49
CA HIS A 61 0.53 3.29 -5.49
C HIS A 61 0.55 4.73 -4.94
N SER A 62 0.15 5.70 -5.75
CA SER A 62 0.31 7.14 -5.50
C SER A 62 -0.92 7.87 -4.95
N ASP A 63 -1.97 7.16 -4.51
CA ASP A 63 -3.12 7.84 -3.92
C ASP A 63 -2.76 8.50 -2.58
N GLY A 64 -3.32 9.69 -2.32
CA GLY A 64 -2.94 10.52 -1.18
C GLY A 64 -3.20 9.89 0.19
N ASP A 65 -4.09 8.91 0.27
CA ASP A 65 -4.30 8.14 1.49
C ASP A 65 -3.31 6.95 1.65
N HIS A 66 -2.42 6.75 0.68
CA HIS A 66 -1.29 5.82 0.75
C HIS A 66 0.08 6.52 0.87
N VAL A 67 0.19 7.75 0.35
CA VAL A 67 1.47 8.49 0.34
C VAL A 67 1.44 9.77 1.18
N GLY A 68 0.33 10.05 1.88
CA GLY A 68 0.11 11.34 2.56
C GLY A 68 1.14 11.69 3.63
N SER A 69 1.66 10.73 4.38
CA SER A 69 2.71 10.95 5.39
C SER A 69 4.13 10.72 4.86
N LEU A 70 4.30 10.38 3.57
CA LEU A 70 5.57 9.94 2.99
C LEU A 70 6.69 10.94 3.19
N ALA A 71 6.48 12.19 2.78
CA ALA A 71 7.51 13.23 2.83
C ALA A 71 8.00 13.49 4.26
N ALA A 72 7.07 13.55 5.22
CA ALA A 72 7.38 13.76 6.63
C ALA A 72 8.14 12.57 7.24
N LEU A 73 7.69 11.35 6.97
CA LEU A 73 8.37 10.14 7.45
C LEU A 73 9.77 9.98 6.85
N LYS A 74 9.92 10.22 5.53
CA LYS A 74 11.25 10.19 4.88
C LYS A 74 12.19 11.21 5.48
N ALA A 75 11.73 12.46 5.67
CA ALA A 75 12.54 13.52 6.27
C ALA A 75 12.98 13.17 7.70
N ALA A 76 12.12 12.53 8.48
CA ALA A 76 12.40 12.19 9.88
C ALA A 76 13.29 10.96 10.02
N SER A 77 13.14 9.95 9.17
CA SER A 77 13.85 8.67 9.28
C SER A 77 15.11 8.57 8.43
N GLY A 78 15.13 9.29 7.29
CA GLY A 78 16.11 9.08 6.24
C GLY A 78 15.90 7.79 5.43
N ALA A 79 14.71 7.18 5.56
CA ALA A 79 14.37 5.94 4.88
C ALA A 79 14.45 6.07 3.35
N LYS A 80 14.86 4.98 2.70
CA LYS A 80 14.81 4.85 1.24
C LYS A 80 13.40 4.52 0.80
N VAL A 81 12.93 5.20 -0.24
CA VAL A 81 11.57 5.06 -0.76
C VAL A 81 11.60 4.34 -2.10
N TYR A 82 10.72 3.37 -2.25
CA TYR A 82 10.60 2.50 -3.40
C TYR A 82 9.18 2.53 -3.95
N ALA A 83 9.04 2.66 -5.27
CA ALA A 83 7.76 2.62 -5.97
C ALA A 83 7.96 2.09 -7.40
N SER A 84 6.88 1.70 -8.09
CA SER A 84 6.93 1.44 -9.52
C SER A 84 7.23 2.73 -10.31
N ALA A 85 7.69 2.62 -11.55
CA ALA A 85 8.09 3.80 -12.34
C ALA A 85 6.95 4.80 -12.53
N ILE A 86 5.74 4.30 -12.85
CA ILE A 86 4.56 5.16 -13.06
C ILE A 86 4.15 5.87 -11.77
N GLU A 87 4.14 5.16 -10.66
CA GLU A 87 3.76 5.74 -9.38
C GLU A 87 4.84 6.69 -8.85
N ALA A 88 6.12 6.42 -9.12
CA ALA A 88 7.23 7.28 -8.76
C ALA A 88 7.12 8.66 -9.44
N GLU A 89 6.86 8.68 -10.75
CA GLU A 89 6.64 9.92 -11.51
C GLU A 89 5.48 10.73 -10.93
N ALA A 90 4.38 10.08 -10.61
CA ALA A 90 3.19 10.69 -10.02
C ALA A 90 3.48 11.26 -8.62
N ILE A 91 4.18 10.49 -7.75
CA ILE A 91 4.53 10.91 -6.39
C ILE A 91 5.49 12.11 -6.42
N GLU A 92 6.47 12.10 -7.30
CA GLU A 92 7.41 13.21 -7.45
C GLU A 92 6.74 14.48 -8.02
N ALA A 93 5.68 14.31 -8.84
CA ALA A 93 4.86 15.40 -9.35
C ALA A 93 3.83 15.92 -8.33
N GLY A 94 3.52 15.14 -7.28
CA GLY A 94 2.55 15.51 -6.23
C GLY A 94 1.09 15.25 -6.59
N PHE A 95 0.82 14.35 -7.53
CA PHE A 95 -0.53 14.00 -7.99
C PHE A 95 -0.68 12.48 -8.13
N PRO A 96 -1.89 11.92 -7.97
CA PRO A 96 -2.13 10.51 -8.27
C PRO A 96 -1.82 10.16 -9.74
N SER A 97 -1.38 8.94 -10.00
CA SER A 97 -0.99 8.47 -11.34
C SER A 97 -2.17 8.35 -12.33
N ARG A 98 -3.37 8.58 -11.85
CA ARG A 98 -4.61 8.57 -12.64
C ARG A 98 -5.56 9.70 -12.24
N GLU A 99 -6.43 10.09 -13.16
CA GLU A 99 -7.58 10.94 -12.84
C GLU A 99 -8.79 10.06 -12.45
N PRO A 100 -9.38 10.25 -11.26
CA PRO A 100 -10.59 9.54 -10.89
C PRO A 100 -11.76 9.87 -11.83
N ASN A 101 -12.52 8.84 -12.23
CA ASN A 101 -13.64 8.98 -13.14
C ASN A 101 -14.95 9.35 -12.41
N PHE A 102 -14.92 10.45 -11.67
CA PHE A 102 -16.11 10.99 -11.03
C PHE A 102 -16.98 11.82 -11.98
N SER A 103 -18.30 11.76 -11.77
CA SER A 103 -19.20 12.74 -12.38
C SER A 103 -18.81 14.19 -12.01
N ARG A 104 -19.30 15.18 -12.75
CA ARG A 104 -19.01 16.61 -12.45
C ARG A 104 -19.35 16.99 -11.01
N LEU A 105 -20.48 16.47 -10.48
CA LEU A 105 -20.87 16.69 -9.09
C LEU A 105 -19.92 15.93 -8.14
N GLY A 106 -19.52 14.71 -8.47
CA GLY A 106 -18.55 13.94 -7.70
C GLY A 106 -17.20 14.64 -7.60
N LYS A 107 -16.66 15.15 -8.71
CA LYS A 107 -15.41 15.96 -8.72
C LYS A 107 -15.52 17.21 -7.86
N PHE A 108 -16.67 17.87 -7.88
CA PHE A 108 -16.91 19.05 -7.04
C PHE A 108 -16.93 18.72 -5.53
N LEU A 109 -17.56 17.60 -5.16
CA LEU A 109 -17.62 17.15 -3.76
C LEU A 109 -16.24 16.65 -3.28
N MET A 110 -15.53 15.91 -4.11
CA MET A 110 -14.21 15.36 -3.77
C MET A 110 -13.14 16.44 -3.58
N ARG A 111 -13.20 17.56 -4.34
CA ARG A 111 -12.32 18.73 -4.13
C ARG A 111 -12.44 19.35 -2.73
N ARG A 112 -13.47 19.01 -1.98
CA ARG A 112 -13.68 19.46 -0.59
C ARG A 112 -13.27 18.43 0.46
N MET A 113 -12.75 17.28 0.03
CA MET A 113 -12.17 16.25 0.91
C MET A 113 -10.64 16.37 0.84
N PRO A 114 -10.02 17.15 1.73
CA PRO A 114 -8.57 17.34 1.70
C PRO A 114 -7.84 16.04 2.01
N GLY A 115 -6.72 15.80 1.34
CA GLY A 115 -5.82 14.68 1.61
C GLY A 115 -6.02 13.42 0.78
N PHE A 116 -7.07 13.34 -0.09
CA PHE A 116 -7.21 12.20 -1.02
C PHE A 116 -6.47 12.40 -2.34
N PHE A 117 -6.30 13.64 -2.79
CA PHE A 117 -5.73 13.96 -4.10
C PHE A 117 -4.52 14.89 -4.03
N GLU A 118 -4.21 15.43 -2.86
CA GLU A 118 -3.08 16.34 -2.68
C GLU A 118 -2.18 15.78 -1.58
N PHE A 119 -0.93 15.63 -1.88
CA PHE A 119 0.11 15.24 -0.94
C PHE A 119 1.41 16.00 -1.25
N VAL A 120 2.32 16.03 -0.30
CA VAL A 120 3.61 16.69 -0.49
C VAL A 120 4.47 15.84 -1.42
N PRO A 121 4.94 16.39 -2.56
CA PRO A 121 5.85 15.69 -3.47
C PRO A 121 7.05 15.10 -2.71
N CYS A 122 7.44 13.90 -3.08
CA CYS A 122 8.54 13.23 -2.42
C CYS A 122 9.39 12.46 -3.44
N LYS A 123 10.70 12.67 -3.40
CA LYS A 123 11.63 11.96 -4.29
C LYS A 123 11.64 10.48 -3.97
N ILE A 124 11.50 9.66 -5.01
CA ILE A 124 11.65 8.20 -4.95
C ILE A 124 13.13 7.84 -5.13
N ASP A 125 13.66 6.98 -4.27
CA ASP A 125 15.07 6.59 -4.31
C ASP A 125 15.32 5.42 -5.26
N HIS A 126 14.37 4.49 -5.38
CA HIS A 126 14.50 3.27 -6.17
C HIS A 126 13.22 2.93 -6.90
N ILE A 127 13.37 2.59 -8.17
CA ILE A 127 12.27 2.10 -9.00
C ILE A 127 12.19 0.59 -8.87
N LEU A 128 10.99 0.09 -8.56
CA LEU A 128 10.67 -1.32 -8.50
C LEU A 128 10.12 -1.81 -9.84
N THR A 129 10.55 -3.00 -10.22
CA THR A 129 10.09 -3.69 -11.43
C THR A 129 9.39 -5.01 -11.07
N PRO A 130 8.45 -5.48 -11.91
CA PRO A 130 7.80 -6.77 -11.70
C PRO A 130 8.82 -7.91 -11.55
N GLY A 131 8.67 -8.68 -10.47
CA GLY A 131 9.55 -9.81 -10.16
C GLY A 131 10.79 -9.45 -9.33
N ASP A 132 10.99 -8.18 -9.00
CA ASP A 132 12.05 -7.81 -8.06
C ASP A 132 11.90 -8.57 -6.74
N ASP A 133 13.03 -8.94 -6.19
CA ASP A 133 13.19 -9.73 -4.97
C ASP A 133 13.81 -8.85 -3.89
N LEU A 134 13.01 -8.55 -2.87
CA LEU A 134 13.38 -7.63 -1.80
C LEU A 134 13.75 -8.43 -0.55
N PRO A 135 14.88 -8.12 0.14
CA PRO A 135 15.36 -8.86 1.31
C PRO A 135 14.56 -8.50 2.58
N VAL A 136 13.24 -8.67 2.53
CA VAL A 136 12.30 -8.40 3.64
C VAL A 136 11.39 -9.61 3.79
N LEU A 137 11.07 -10.04 5.03
CA LEU A 137 10.31 -11.26 5.33
C LEU A 137 10.89 -12.49 4.62
N GLU A 138 12.21 -12.69 4.78
CA GLU A 138 13.04 -13.64 4.05
C GLU A 138 13.12 -13.28 2.56
N ARG A 139 11.99 -13.05 1.91
CA ARG A 139 11.88 -12.66 0.52
C ARG A 139 10.50 -12.09 0.21
N LEU A 140 10.46 -10.85 -0.26
CA LEU A 140 9.25 -10.16 -0.65
C LEU A 140 9.30 -9.85 -2.15
N TRP A 141 8.39 -10.43 -2.92
CA TRP A 141 8.33 -10.28 -4.37
C TRP A 141 7.46 -9.12 -4.77
N VAL A 142 7.91 -8.33 -5.74
CA VAL A 142 7.12 -7.27 -6.38
C VAL A 142 6.19 -7.89 -7.41
N VAL A 143 4.90 -7.76 -7.21
CA VAL A 143 3.84 -8.31 -8.06
C VAL A 143 3.13 -7.16 -8.76
N PRO A 144 3.14 -7.09 -10.11
CA PRO A 144 2.37 -6.08 -10.82
C PRO A 144 0.88 -6.36 -10.65
N THR A 145 0.15 -5.36 -10.20
CA THR A 145 -1.30 -5.47 -9.98
C THR A 145 -2.02 -4.21 -10.47
N PRO A 146 -1.83 -3.84 -11.76
CA PRO A 146 -2.49 -2.67 -12.33
C PRO A 146 -4.00 -2.82 -12.30
N GLY A 147 -4.70 -1.69 -12.36
CA GLY A 147 -6.17 -1.64 -12.41
C GLY A 147 -6.73 -0.56 -11.51
N HIS A 148 -6.44 -0.58 -10.23
CA HIS A 148 -6.78 0.55 -9.34
C HIS A 148 -6.03 1.81 -9.80
N THR A 149 -4.73 1.70 -9.94
CA THR A 149 -3.89 2.67 -10.66
C THR A 149 -3.08 1.96 -11.75
N PRO A 150 -2.56 2.69 -12.78
CA PRO A 150 -1.82 2.07 -13.88
C PRO A 150 -0.49 1.45 -13.44
N GLY A 151 0.14 2.00 -12.42
CA GLY A 151 1.44 1.53 -11.89
C GLY A 151 1.34 0.72 -10.60
N HIS A 152 0.13 0.35 -10.16
CA HIS A 152 -0.07 -0.36 -8.90
C HIS A 152 0.73 -1.64 -8.80
N ILE A 153 1.39 -1.84 -7.65
CA ILE A 153 2.11 -3.06 -7.31
C ILE A 153 1.67 -3.58 -5.94
N SER A 154 1.73 -4.88 -5.79
CA SER A 154 1.55 -5.59 -4.53
C SER A 154 2.85 -6.27 -4.12
N PHE A 155 2.96 -6.69 -2.85
CA PHE A 155 4.12 -7.38 -2.34
C PHE A 155 3.72 -8.73 -1.78
N TYR A 156 4.44 -9.80 -2.17
CA TYR A 156 4.12 -11.16 -1.75
C TYR A 156 5.31 -11.90 -1.16
N SER A 157 5.17 -12.42 0.06
CA SER A 157 6.11 -13.36 0.65
C SER A 157 5.55 -14.78 0.53
N ALA A 158 6.26 -15.63 -0.23
CA ALA A 158 5.87 -17.03 -0.42
C ALA A 158 6.11 -17.87 0.83
N SER A 159 7.16 -17.59 1.62
CA SER A 159 7.48 -18.30 2.88
C SER A 159 6.39 -18.03 3.93
N ALA A 160 6.02 -16.77 4.12
CA ALA A 160 4.95 -16.38 5.05
C ALA A 160 3.54 -16.57 4.45
N ARG A 161 3.41 -16.77 3.14
CA ARG A 161 2.16 -16.80 2.38
C ARG A 161 1.28 -15.58 2.67
N ILE A 162 1.92 -14.40 2.76
CA ILE A 162 1.27 -13.11 3.02
C ILE A 162 1.37 -12.23 1.77
N LEU A 163 0.25 -11.62 1.41
CA LEU A 163 0.14 -10.66 0.32
C LEU A 163 -0.23 -9.30 0.90
N PHE A 164 0.58 -8.29 0.62
CA PHE A 164 0.25 -6.87 0.83
C PHE A 164 -0.31 -6.35 -0.48
N ALA A 165 -1.62 -6.28 -0.55
CA ALA A 165 -2.35 -6.10 -1.80
C ALA A 165 -2.56 -4.63 -2.19
N GLY A 166 -2.29 -3.67 -1.28
CA GLY A 166 -2.70 -2.29 -1.50
C GLY A 166 -4.19 -2.22 -1.82
N ASP A 167 -4.53 -1.49 -2.88
CA ASP A 167 -5.89 -1.28 -3.34
C ASP A 167 -6.29 -2.10 -4.58
N SER A 168 -5.46 -3.07 -4.96
CA SER A 168 -5.81 -4.00 -6.03
C SER A 168 -7.04 -4.85 -5.66
N VAL A 169 -7.16 -5.17 -4.37
CA VAL A 169 -8.35 -5.77 -3.75
C VAL A 169 -8.62 -5.12 -2.40
N ARG A 170 -9.87 -5.14 -1.99
CA ARG A 170 -10.32 -4.69 -0.65
C ARG A 170 -11.08 -5.81 0.06
N SER A 171 -11.20 -5.74 1.36
CA SER A 171 -12.01 -6.71 2.10
C SER A 171 -13.41 -6.17 2.39
N SER A 172 -14.42 -7.03 2.19
CA SER A 172 -15.80 -6.77 2.57
C SER A 172 -16.40 -8.04 3.16
N ARG A 173 -16.88 -8.00 4.41
CA ARG A 173 -17.51 -9.14 5.11
C ARG A 173 -16.65 -10.40 5.12
N ASP A 174 -15.33 -10.25 5.32
CA ASP A 174 -14.31 -11.30 5.31
C ASP A 174 -14.04 -11.96 3.93
N GLU A 175 -14.64 -11.44 2.86
CA GLU A 175 -14.35 -11.80 1.48
C GLU A 175 -13.44 -10.73 0.84
N LEU A 176 -12.73 -11.12 -0.21
CA LEU A 176 -11.97 -10.20 -1.04
C LEU A 176 -12.83 -9.77 -2.22
N VAL A 177 -12.78 -8.48 -2.53
CA VAL A 177 -13.52 -7.92 -3.66
C VAL A 177 -12.57 -7.09 -4.53
N CYS A 178 -12.81 -7.14 -5.83
CA CYS A 178 -12.02 -6.39 -6.81
C CYS A 178 -12.16 -4.88 -6.60
N SER A 179 -11.12 -4.14 -6.91
CA SER A 179 -11.22 -2.69 -7.05
C SER A 179 -12.14 -2.34 -8.22
N THR A 180 -13.15 -1.54 -7.98
CA THR A 180 -14.14 -1.12 -8.98
C THR A 180 -14.63 0.30 -8.71
N GLY A 181 -15.26 0.89 -9.72
CA GLY A 181 -15.92 2.19 -9.61
C GLY A 181 -15.03 3.38 -9.92
N PRO A 182 -15.46 4.60 -9.53
CA PRO A 182 -14.85 5.85 -10.02
C PRO A 182 -13.37 6.06 -9.66
N VAL A 183 -12.88 5.33 -8.66
CA VAL A 183 -11.48 5.39 -8.20
C VAL A 183 -10.60 4.31 -8.84
N THR A 184 -11.15 3.49 -9.74
CA THR A 184 -10.41 2.46 -10.47
C THR A 184 -10.09 2.97 -11.87
N TRP A 185 -8.82 2.87 -12.26
CA TRP A 185 -8.35 3.29 -13.57
C TRP A 185 -8.86 2.36 -14.68
N ASP A 186 -8.74 1.04 -14.49
CA ASP A 186 -9.19 0.02 -15.44
C ASP A 186 -9.72 -1.21 -14.69
N GLU A 187 -11.02 -1.46 -14.81
CA GLU A 187 -11.68 -2.58 -14.11
C GLU A 187 -11.30 -3.95 -14.67
N LEU A 188 -10.95 -4.04 -15.96
CA LEU A 188 -10.52 -5.28 -16.58
C LEU A 188 -9.12 -5.67 -16.07
N GLU A 189 -8.20 -4.71 -16.03
CA GLU A 189 -6.88 -4.92 -15.44
C GLU A 189 -6.97 -5.24 -13.94
N ALA A 190 -7.87 -4.59 -13.20
CA ALA A 190 -8.11 -4.91 -11.79
C ALA A 190 -8.58 -6.36 -11.59
N GLN A 191 -9.48 -6.87 -12.45
CA GLN A 191 -9.92 -8.25 -12.43
C GLN A 191 -8.77 -9.22 -12.77
N ASN A 192 -7.93 -8.91 -13.77
CA ASN A 192 -6.78 -9.72 -14.13
C ASN A 192 -5.77 -9.78 -12.98
N SER A 193 -5.49 -8.65 -12.35
CA SER A 193 -4.63 -8.54 -11.17
C SER A 193 -5.16 -9.35 -9.99
N MET A 194 -6.47 -9.30 -9.74
CA MET A 194 -7.10 -10.10 -8.70
C MET A 194 -6.97 -11.61 -8.98
N ARG A 195 -7.18 -12.07 -10.24
CA ARG A 195 -6.98 -13.48 -10.62
C ARG A 195 -5.53 -13.92 -10.43
N LEU A 196 -4.56 -13.06 -10.81
CA LEU A 196 -3.15 -13.31 -10.55
C LEU A 196 -2.88 -13.52 -9.06
N GLN A 197 -3.37 -12.63 -8.21
CA GLN A 197 -3.23 -12.73 -6.76
C GLN A 197 -3.90 -13.99 -6.18
N ALA A 198 -5.09 -14.35 -6.66
CA ALA A 198 -5.78 -15.58 -6.27
C ALA A 198 -4.95 -16.84 -6.61
N ALA A 199 -4.33 -16.87 -7.80
CA ALA A 199 -3.48 -17.98 -8.25
C ALA A 199 -2.22 -18.16 -7.37
N MET A 200 -1.73 -17.12 -6.71
CA MET A 200 -0.61 -17.19 -5.76
C MET A 200 -1.00 -17.88 -4.44
N ARG A 201 -2.30 -18.09 -4.20
CA ARG A 201 -2.87 -18.78 -3.01
C ARG A 201 -2.33 -18.21 -1.69
N PRO A 202 -2.38 -16.89 -1.45
CA PRO A 202 -1.96 -16.31 -0.19
C PRO A 202 -2.83 -16.84 0.94
N ARG A 203 -2.24 -17.08 2.11
CA ARG A 203 -2.98 -17.44 3.32
C ARG A 203 -3.51 -16.22 4.04
N ILE A 204 -2.80 -15.11 3.93
CA ILE A 204 -3.15 -13.83 4.54
C ILE A 204 -3.09 -12.76 3.46
N VAL A 205 -4.12 -11.94 3.39
CA VAL A 205 -4.17 -10.77 2.51
C VAL A 205 -4.34 -9.51 3.33
N CYS A 206 -3.35 -8.64 3.22
CA CYS A 206 -3.26 -7.33 3.84
C CYS A 206 -3.71 -6.29 2.81
N VAL A 207 -4.89 -5.73 2.99
CA VAL A 207 -5.54 -4.78 2.08
C VAL A 207 -5.35 -3.34 2.53
N GLY A 208 -5.33 -2.39 1.59
CA GLY A 208 -5.34 -0.97 1.91
C GLY A 208 -6.62 -0.57 2.64
N HIS A 209 -7.76 -1.06 2.19
CA HIS A 209 -9.07 -0.73 2.80
C HIS A 209 -9.79 -1.97 3.32
N GLY A 210 -10.16 -1.93 4.60
CA GLY A 210 -10.90 -2.99 5.28
C GLY A 210 -10.04 -3.81 6.24
N LYS A 211 -10.50 -5.03 6.57
CA LYS A 211 -9.81 -5.91 7.50
C LYS A 211 -8.81 -6.80 6.79
N VAL A 212 -7.73 -7.16 7.46
CA VAL A 212 -6.85 -8.25 7.01
C VAL A 212 -7.65 -9.53 6.90
N VAL A 213 -7.58 -10.19 5.76
CA VAL A 213 -8.27 -11.46 5.51
C VAL A 213 -7.31 -12.61 5.81
N LYS A 214 -7.62 -13.36 6.87
CA LYS A 214 -6.90 -14.60 7.22
C LYS A 214 -7.61 -15.81 6.59
N ASN A 215 -6.85 -16.88 6.30
CA ASN A 215 -7.33 -18.04 5.56
C ASN A 215 -7.94 -17.64 4.21
N ALA A 216 -7.21 -16.79 3.47
CA ALA A 216 -7.71 -16.13 2.27
C ALA A 216 -7.81 -17.05 1.04
N VAL A 217 -7.27 -18.26 1.11
CA VAL A 217 -7.42 -19.25 0.02
C VAL A 217 -8.91 -19.57 -0.20
N GLY A 218 -9.41 -19.30 -1.40
CA GLY A 218 -10.82 -19.47 -1.76
C GLY A 218 -11.74 -18.29 -1.41
N LYS A 219 -11.18 -17.16 -0.91
CA LYS A 219 -11.96 -15.95 -0.62
C LYS A 219 -11.85 -14.86 -1.70
N PHE A 220 -11.07 -15.10 -2.74
CA PHE A 220 -11.12 -14.29 -3.95
C PHE A 220 -12.37 -14.68 -4.75
N PRO A 221 -13.11 -13.73 -5.33
CA PRO A 221 -14.20 -14.03 -6.24
C PRO A 221 -13.71 -14.80 -7.48
N GLU A 222 -14.58 -15.63 -8.05
CA GLU A 222 -14.35 -16.38 -9.29
C GLU A 222 -14.29 -15.49 -10.53
#